data_d9c408463efeca46585794daa33bc145
#
_entry.id   d9c408463efeca46585794daa33bc145
#
_cell.length_a   1.000
_cell.length_b   1.000
_cell.length_c   1.000
_cell.angle_alpha   90.00
_cell.angle_beta   90.00
_cell.angle_gamma   90.00
#
_symmetry.space_group_name_H-M   'P 1'
#
loop_
_entity.id
_entity.type
_entity.pdbx_description
1 polymer ?
#
loop_
_entity_poly.entity_id
_entity_poly.type
_entity_poly.pdbx_seq_one_letter_code
_entity_poly.pdbx_strand_id
1 'polypeptide(L)'
;MKRNEQKVENTWKTEDIFKDEAAFLACLETCRELGNELCAYDGKLDDASNLLSFLKGYEKLTCLLDDCLGYSSLLSDQDTADAHHQELKGKANALAVEIFTKLSFSDVQIMQIEDLESFYASEPILERYRVYLEEVCRLKEHVLSQTEEKL
;
A
#
# COMPACT_ATOMS: atom_id res chain seq x y z
N MET A 1 -22.95 14.38 -18.80
CA MET A 1 -23.07 15.67 -18.07
C MET A 1 -21.73 15.92 -17.41
N LYS A 2 -21.07 17.04 -17.67
CA LYS A 2 -19.73 17.34 -17.14
C LYS A 2 -19.82 17.85 -15.70
N ARG A 3 -18.71 17.73 -14.91
CA ARG A 3 -18.66 18.19 -13.50
C ARG A 3 -19.11 19.64 -13.34
N ASN A 4 -18.70 20.53 -14.25
CA ASN A 4 -19.06 21.95 -14.23
C ASN A 4 -20.55 22.26 -14.52
N GLU A 5 -21.31 21.27 -14.96
CA GLU A 5 -22.76 21.35 -15.21
C GLU A 5 -23.55 20.85 -13.98
N GLN A 6 -22.89 20.29 -12.97
CA GLN A 6 -23.51 19.80 -11.74
C GLN A 6 -23.49 20.87 -10.65
N LYS A 7 -24.49 20.82 -9.74
CA LYS A 7 -24.43 21.61 -8.52
C LYS A 7 -23.25 21.13 -7.67
N VAL A 8 -22.50 22.05 -7.05
CA VAL A 8 -21.32 21.76 -6.21
C VAL A 8 -21.64 20.74 -5.11
N GLU A 9 -22.85 20.81 -4.53
CA GLU A 9 -23.33 19.87 -3.49
C GLU A 9 -23.44 18.41 -3.97
N ASN A 10 -23.44 18.17 -5.28
CA ASN A 10 -23.54 16.86 -5.91
C ASN A 10 -22.20 16.41 -6.53
N THR A 11 -21.11 17.06 -6.18
CA THR A 11 -19.76 16.71 -6.68
C THR A 11 -18.83 16.36 -5.53
N TRP A 12 -17.90 15.45 -5.77
CA TRP A 12 -16.82 15.19 -4.81
C TRP A 12 -15.82 16.36 -4.81
N LYS A 13 -15.40 16.73 -3.61
CA LYS A 13 -14.38 17.76 -3.40
C LYS A 13 -13.01 17.12 -3.39
N THR A 14 -12.53 16.76 -4.57
CA THR A 14 -11.23 16.07 -4.75
C THR A 14 -10.06 16.89 -4.23
N GLU A 15 -10.22 18.21 -4.16
CA GLU A 15 -9.25 19.17 -3.62
C GLU A 15 -8.95 18.96 -2.12
N ASP A 16 -9.82 18.22 -1.39
CA ASP A 16 -9.58 17.86 0.01
C ASP A 16 -8.56 16.71 0.13
N ILE A 17 -8.34 15.91 -0.93
CA ILE A 17 -7.30 14.88 -0.96
C ILE A 17 -6.00 15.49 -1.49
N PHE A 18 -6.00 16.02 -2.71
CA PHE A 18 -4.89 16.77 -3.28
C PHE A 18 -5.39 18.09 -3.85
N LYS A 19 -4.71 19.17 -3.48
CA LYS A 19 -5.06 20.54 -3.92
C LYS A 19 -5.03 20.68 -5.44
N ASP A 20 -4.17 19.93 -6.13
CA ASP A 20 -3.97 19.96 -7.57
C ASP A 20 -3.26 18.68 -8.07
N GLU A 21 -3.19 18.50 -9.38
CA GLU A 21 -2.52 17.36 -10.02
C GLU A 21 -1.02 17.29 -9.69
N ALA A 22 -0.35 18.44 -9.54
CA ALA A 22 1.07 18.46 -9.20
C ALA A 22 1.33 17.85 -7.82
N ALA A 23 0.45 18.12 -6.85
CA ALA A 23 0.52 17.50 -5.51
C ALA A 23 0.28 15.99 -5.58
N PHE A 24 -0.67 15.53 -6.39
CA PHE A 24 -0.92 14.11 -6.64
C PHE A 24 0.32 13.42 -7.26
N LEU A 25 0.91 14.00 -8.32
CA LEU A 25 2.09 13.43 -8.97
C LEU A 25 3.30 13.38 -8.03
N ALA A 26 3.49 14.42 -7.21
CA ALA A 26 4.53 14.43 -6.19
C ALA A 26 4.32 13.33 -5.12
N CYS A 27 3.07 13.06 -4.75
CA CYS A 27 2.74 11.97 -3.82
C CYS A 27 3.04 10.59 -4.45
N LEU A 28 2.74 10.38 -5.73
CA LEU A 28 3.11 9.14 -6.43
C LEU A 28 4.62 8.90 -6.40
N GLU A 29 5.43 9.96 -6.60
CA GLU A 29 6.88 9.82 -6.53
C GLU A 29 7.35 9.50 -5.10
N THR A 30 6.76 10.14 -4.09
CA THR A 30 7.02 9.81 -2.67
C THR A 30 6.68 8.34 -2.37
N CYS A 31 5.56 7.83 -2.90
CA CYS A 31 5.21 6.41 -2.75
C CYS A 31 6.24 5.49 -3.40
N ARG A 32 6.75 5.85 -4.58
CA ARG A 32 7.81 5.10 -5.28
C ARG A 32 9.09 5.05 -4.46
N GLU A 33 9.53 6.19 -3.93
CA GLU A 33 10.73 6.29 -3.10
C GLU A 33 10.59 5.44 -1.84
N LEU A 34 9.48 5.57 -1.10
CA LEU A 34 9.19 4.78 0.10
C LEU A 34 9.15 3.28 -0.21
N GLY A 35 8.51 2.87 -1.32
CA GLY A 35 8.48 1.48 -1.75
C GLY A 35 9.89 0.93 -2.01
N ASN A 36 10.76 1.72 -2.65
CA ASN A 36 12.15 1.32 -2.88
C ASN A 36 12.96 1.25 -1.57
N GLU A 37 12.77 2.19 -0.63
CA GLU A 37 13.41 2.15 0.69
C GLU A 37 13.01 0.90 1.47
N LEU A 38 11.75 0.51 1.42
CA LEU A 38 11.24 -0.67 2.13
C LEU A 38 11.81 -1.99 1.58
N CYS A 39 12.23 -2.04 0.32
CA CYS A 39 12.93 -3.22 -0.23
C CYS A 39 14.25 -3.54 0.51
N ALA A 40 14.86 -2.57 1.22
CA ALA A 40 16.06 -2.80 2.01
C ALA A 40 15.85 -3.72 3.22
N TYR A 41 14.60 -4.02 3.59
CA TYR A 41 14.23 -4.94 4.66
C TYR A 41 14.08 -6.40 4.18
N ASP A 42 14.22 -6.68 2.89
CA ASP A 42 14.20 -8.04 2.38
C ASP A 42 15.28 -8.90 3.06
N GLY A 43 14.88 -10.04 3.58
CA GLY A 43 15.74 -10.95 4.36
C GLY A 43 16.09 -10.48 5.79
N LYS A 44 15.36 -9.46 6.33
CA LYS A 44 15.67 -8.89 7.66
C LYS A 44 14.46 -8.79 8.59
N LEU A 45 13.31 -9.34 8.21
CA LEU A 45 12.09 -9.25 9.00
C LEU A 45 12.01 -10.28 10.13
N ASP A 46 13.03 -11.10 10.28
CA ASP A 46 13.25 -12.01 11.41
C ASP A 46 13.78 -11.31 12.68
N ASP A 47 14.03 -10.01 12.61
CA ASP A 47 14.39 -9.13 13.72
C ASP A 47 13.22 -8.21 14.07
N ALA A 48 12.84 -8.13 15.35
CA ALA A 48 11.66 -7.38 15.80
C ALA A 48 11.76 -5.87 15.52
N SER A 49 12.95 -5.28 15.65
CA SER A 49 13.18 -3.84 15.41
C SER A 49 13.09 -3.51 13.91
N ASN A 50 13.64 -4.40 13.06
CA ASN A 50 13.51 -4.28 11.61
C ASN A 50 12.05 -4.44 11.17
N LEU A 51 11.32 -5.43 11.71
CA LEU A 51 9.91 -5.64 11.45
C LEU A 51 9.09 -4.39 11.82
N LEU A 52 9.33 -3.84 13.02
CA LEU A 52 8.64 -2.62 13.46
C LEU A 52 8.91 -1.44 12.51
N SER A 53 10.18 -1.26 12.11
CA SER A 53 10.58 -0.18 11.20
C SER A 53 9.94 -0.34 9.82
N PHE A 54 9.94 -1.57 9.30
CA PHE A 54 9.26 -1.92 8.05
C PHE A 54 7.76 -1.63 8.13
N LEU A 55 7.06 -2.09 9.16
CA LEU A 55 5.61 -1.92 9.30
C LEU A 55 5.20 -0.44 9.42
N LYS A 56 5.97 0.38 10.12
CA LYS A 56 5.74 1.83 10.17
C LYS A 56 5.88 2.49 8.80
N GLY A 57 6.88 2.10 8.03
CA GLY A 57 7.07 2.60 6.66
C GLY A 57 5.98 2.11 5.72
N TYR A 58 5.59 0.84 5.86
CA TYR A 58 4.53 0.22 5.07
C TYR A 58 3.16 0.86 5.35
N GLU A 59 2.82 1.11 6.62
CA GLU A 59 1.60 1.84 7.02
C GLU A 59 1.57 3.23 6.37
N LYS A 60 2.68 3.98 6.44
CA LYS A 60 2.78 5.31 5.80
C LYS A 60 2.60 5.21 4.29
N LEU A 61 3.25 4.25 3.65
CA LEU A 61 3.17 4.03 2.20
C LEU A 61 1.76 3.70 1.75
N THR A 62 1.08 2.77 2.45
CA THR A 62 -0.29 2.36 2.08
C THR A 62 -1.27 3.51 2.23
N CYS A 63 -1.19 4.32 3.29
CA CYS A 63 -2.02 5.52 3.43
C CYS A 63 -1.85 6.49 2.25
N LEU A 64 -0.62 6.77 1.84
CA LEU A 64 -0.36 7.67 0.70
C LEU A 64 -0.83 7.08 -0.63
N LEU A 65 -0.67 5.77 -0.82
CA LEU A 65 -1.17 5.07 -2.00
C LEU A 65 -2.71 5.10 -2.07
N ASP A 66 -3.38 4.89 -0.94
CA ASP A 66 -4.84 4.94 -0.85
C ASP A 66 -5.36 6.33 -1.21
N ASP A 67 -4.70 7.39 -0.75
CA ASP A 67 -5.03 8.77 -1.16
C ASP A 67 -4.85 8.97 -2.68
N CYS A 68 -3.77 8.46 -3.26
CA CYS A 68 -3.54 8.54 -4.71
C CYS A 68 -4.58 7.75 -5.52
N LEU A 69 -4.87 6.52 -5.10
CA LEU A 69 -5.86 5.65 -5.76
C LEU A 69 -7.28 6.24 -5.64
N GLY A 70 -7.63 6.75 -4.46
CA GLY A 70 -8.90 7.41 -4.19
C GLY A 70 -9.10 8.65 -5.06
N TYR A 71 -8.13 9.57 -5.03
CA TYR A 71 -8.17 10.80 -5.84
C TYR A 71 -8.34 10.52 -7.34
N SER A 72 -7.47 9.68 -7.90
CA SER A 72 -7.49 9.38 -9.33
C SER A 72 -8.75 8.62 -9.75
N SER A 73 -9.29 7.75 -8.89
CA SER A 73 -10.57 7.07 -9.14
C SER A 73 -11.74 8.04 -9.13
N LEU A 74 -11.81 8.94 -8.15
CA LEU A 74 -12.87 9.95 -8.07
C LEU A 74 -12.85 10.88 -9.30
N LEU A 75 -11.67 11.30 -9.77
CA LEU A 75 -11.55 12.10 -11.01
C LEU A 75 -12.07 11.33 -12.23
N SER A 76 -11.65 10.07 -12.38
CA SER A 76 -12.08 9.19 -13.47
C SER A 76 -13.60 8.95 -13.46
N ASP A 77 -14.19 8.77 -12.28
CA ASP A 77 -15.61 8.49 -12.13
C ASP A 77 -16.49 9.73 -12.33
N GLN A 78 -15.94 10.94 -12.15
CA GLN A 78 -16.64 12.21 -12.46
C GLN A 78 -16.85 12.42 -13.97
N ASP A 79 -15.89 12.00 -14.79
CA ASP A 79 -15.98 12.04 -16.25
C ASP A 79 -15.23 10.84 -16.84
N THR A 80 -15.96 9.76 -17.08
CA THR A 80 -15.40 8.51 -17.62
C THR A 80 -14.91 8.61 -19.06
N ALA A 81 -15.27 9.68 -19.77
CA ALA A 81 -14.83 9.97 -21.13
C ALA A 81 -13.56 10.83 -21.18
N ASP A 82 -13.10 11.37 -20.04
CA ASP A 82 -11.88 12.16 -19.96
C ASP A 82 -10.65 11.24 -19.98
N ALA A 83 -9.93 11.26 -21.11
CA ALA A 83 -8.76 10.43 -21.31
C ALA A 83 -7.61 10.77 -20.34
N HIS A 84 -7.51 12.05 -19.90
CA HIS A 84 -6.49 12.48 -18.96
C HIS A 84 -6.73 11.90 -17.55
N HIS A 85 -7.98 11.93 -17.08
CA HIS A 85 -8.35 11.30 -15.81
C HIS A 85 -8.12 9.78 -15.81
N GLN A 86 -8.40 9.12 -16.95
CA GLN A 86 -8.09 7.69 -17.11
C GLN A 86 -6.58 7.42 -17.06
N GLU A 87 -5.77 8.32 -17.64
CA GLU A 87 -4.30 8.21 -17.58
C GLU A 87 -3.79 8.34 -16.14
N LEU A 88 -4.28 9.32 -15.36
CA LEU A 88 -3.89 9.50 -13.95
C LEU A 88 -4.23 8.26 -13.11
N LYS A 89 -5.44 7.70 -13.29
CA LYS A 89 -5.85 6.45 -12.65
C LYS A 89 -4.96 5.28 -13.06
N GLY A 90 -4.62 5.18 -14.33
CA GLY A 90 -3.69 4.17 -14.84
C GLY A 90 -2.31 4.26 -14.19
N LYS A 91 -1.76 5.48 -14.02
CA LYS A 91 -0.47 5.71 -13.34
C LYS A 91 -0.49 5.27 -11.88
N ALA A 92 -1.54 5.62 -11.13
CA ALA A 92 -1.68 5.23 -9.73
C ALA A 92 -1.77 3.70 -9.58
N ASN A 93 -2.61 3.05 -10.38
CA ASN A 93 -2.77 1.59 -10.36
C ASN A 93 -1.47 0.87 -10.75
N ALA A 94 -0.78 1.32 -11.79
CA ALA A 94 0.48 0.71 -12.23
C ALA A 94 1.56 0.81 -11.13
N LEU A 95 1.65 1.96 -10.46
CA LEU A 95 2.58 2.14 -9.35
C LEU A 95 2.23 1.25 -8.17
N ALA A 96 0.95 1.14 -7.81
CA ALA A 96 0.52 0.26 -6.72
C ALA A 96 0.91 -1.20 -6.99
N VAL A 97 0.65 -1.70 -8.20
CA VAL A 97 1.06 -3.06 -8.62
C VAL A 97 2.58 -3.23 -8.55
N GLU A 98 3.35 -2.26 -9.05
CA GLU A 98 4.82 -2.28 -8.99
C GLU A 98 5.31 -2.40 -7.54
N ILE A 99 4.79 -1.55 -6.64
CA ILE A 99 5.21 -1.51 -5.24
C ILE A 99 4.84 -2.80 -4.52
N PHE A 100 3.59 -3.26 -4.62
CA PHE A 100 3.16 -4.49 -3.94
C PHE A 100 3.88 -5.73 -4.46
N THR A 101 4.23 -5.75 -5.75
CA THR A 101 5.08 -6.82 -6.30
C THR A 101 6.47 -6.81 -5.68
N LYS A 102 7.10 -5.64 -5.56
CA LYS A 102 8.42 -5.51 -4.93
C LYS A 102 8.42 -5.90 -3.44
N LEU A 103 7.34 -5.59 -2.73
CA LEU A 103 7.21 -5.84 -1.29
C LEU A 103 6.59 -7.20 -0.95
N SER A 104 6.29 -8.06 -1.94
CA SER A 104 5.67 -9.38 -1.72
C SER A 104 6.51 -10.33 -0.83
N PHE A 105 7.81 -10.08 -0.67
CA PHE A 105 8.66 -10.81 0.25
C PHE A 105 8.20 -10.69 1.70
N SER A 106 7.53 -9.58 2.06
CA SER A 106 7.18 -9.29 3.45
C SER A 106 6.22 -10.32 4.03
N ASP A 107 5.17 -10.68 3.31
CA ASP A 107 4.20 -11.68 3.78
C ASP A 107 4.88 -13.04 3.96
N VAL A 108 5.74 -13.43 3.02
CA VAL A 108 6.48 -14.69 3.10
C VAL A 108 7.40 -14.74 4.33
N GLN A 109 8.12 -13.65 4.61
CA GLN A 109 9.03 -13.59 5.75
C GLN A 109 8.26 -13.49 7.08
N ILE A 110 7.17 -12.74 7.15
CA ILE A 110 6.31 -12.67 8.35
C ILE A 110 5.71 -14.04 8.65
N MET A 111 5.25 -14.81 7.66
CA MET A 111 4.73 -16.17 7.84
C MET A 111 5.78 -17.15 8.39
N GLN A 112 7.07 -16.85 8.24
CA GLN A 112 8.17 -17.68 8.77
C GLN A 112 8.48 -17.41 10.24
N ILE A 113 7.94 -16.34 10.83
CA ILE A 113 8.13 -16.03 12.25
C ILE A 113 7.39 -17.08 13.08
N GLU A 114 8.13 -17.85 13.89
CA GLU A 114 7.54 -18.94 14.70
C GLU A 114 6.98 -18.43 16.04
N ASP A 115 7.57 -17.37 16.60
CA ASP A 115 7.21 -16.84 17.92
C ASP A 115 6.99 -15.32 17.87
N LEU A 116 5.77 -14.92 17.48
CA LEU A 116 5.35 -13.51 17.48
C LEU A 116 5.32 -12.92 18.90
N GLU A 117 5.08 -13.73 19.95
CA GLU A 117 5.01 -13.22 21.33
C GLU A 117 6.38 -12.71 21.78
N SER A 118 7.47 -13.34 21.36
CA SER A 118 8.83 -12.84 21.64
C SER A 118 9.08 -11.49 20.95
N PHE A 119 8.51 -11.27 19.77
CA PHE A 119 8.60 -10.00 19.03
C PHE A 119 7.84 -8.89 19.77
N TYR A 120 6.64 -9.17 20.28
CA TYR A 120 5.86 -8.20 21.06
C TYR A 120 6.54 -7.88 22.41
N ALA A 121 7.17 -8.86 23.03
CA ALA A 121 7.94 -8.64 24.27
C ALA A 121 9.17 -7.77 24.03
N SER A 122 9.84 -7.95 22.90
CA SER A 122 11.02 -7.19 22.48
C SER A 122 10.70 -5.78 22.04
N GLU A 123 9.64 -5.63 21.23
CA GLU A 123 9.16 -4.36 20.67
C GLU A 123 7.66 -4.19 20.93
N PRO A 124 7.26 -3.68 22.12
CA PRO A 124 5.84 -3.59 22.50
C PRO A 124 4.95 -2.79 21.53
N ILE A 125 5.52 -1.90 20.72
CA ILE A 125 4.78 -1.14 19.71
C ILE A 125 4.23 -2.07 18.61
N LEU A 126 4.83 -3.24 18.38
CA LEU A 126 4.34 -4.24 17.42
C LEU A 126 2.93 -4.75 17.76
N GLU A 127 2.49 -4.63 19.02
CA GLU A 127 1.11 -4.95 19.43
C GLU A 127 0.05 -4.19 18.61
N ARG A 128 0.35 -3.00 18.11
CA ARG A 128 -0.55 -2.25 17.22
C ARG A 128 -0.85 -2.98 15.92
N TYR A 129 0.07 -3.82 15.49
CA TYR A 129 0.01 -4.59 14.25
C TYR A 129 -0.39 -6.05 14.46
N ARG A 130 -0.76 -6.44 15.70
CA ARG A 130 -1.08 -7.84 16.07
C ARG A 130 -2.08 -8.47 15.11
N VAL A 131 -3.20 -7.80 14.86
CA VAL A 131 -4.26 -8.33 13.97
C VAL A 131 -3.71 -8.61 12.57
N TYR A 132 -2.96 -7.67 12.01
CA TYR A 132 -2.34 -7.83 10.68
C TYR A 132 -1.34 -8.99 10.67
N LEU A 133 -0.43 -9.04 11.64
CA LEU A 133 0.60 -10.09 11.72
C LEU A 133 -0.01 -11.48 11.89
N GLU A 134 -1.03 -11.61 12.76
CA GLU A 134 -1.74 -12.87 12.96
C GLU A 134 -2.52 -13.29 11.71
N GLU A 135 -3.12 -12.36 10.98
CA GLU A 135 -3.80 -12.67 9.71
C GLU A 135 -2.82 -13.15 8.64
N VAL A 136 -1.67 -12.49 8.48
CA VAL A 136 -0.62 -12.94 7.55
C VAL A 136 -0.14 -14.34 7.94
N CYS A 137 0.15 -14.59 9.22
CA CYS A 137 0.59 -15.92 9.70
C CYS A 137 -0.48 -16.99 9.48
N ARG A 138 -1.76 -16.65 9.57
CA ARG A 138 -2.87 -17.60 9.32
C ARG A 138 -2.91 -18.09 7.88
N LEU A 139 -2.45 -17.27 6.92
CA LEU A 139 -2.39 -17.65 5.52
C LEU A 139 -1.33 -18.73 5.24
N LYS A 140 -0.40 -18.99 6.17
CA LYS A 140 0.66 -19.99 6.02
C LYS A 140 0.13 -21.38 5.63
N GLU A 141 -1.03 -21.77 6.15
CA GLU A 141 -1.66 -23.06 5.85
C GLU A 141 -2.21 -23.14 4.41
N HIS A 142 -2.37 -22.01 3.73
CA HIS A 142 -2.91 -21.90 2.37
C HIS A 142 -1.87 -21.58 1.31
N VAL A 143 -0.61 -21.33 1.72
CA VAL A 143 0.50 -21.10 0.80
C VAL A 143 1.12 -22.45 0.43
N LEU A 144 1.18 -22.72 -0.89
CA LEU A 144 1.85 -23.90 -1.41
C LEU A 144 3.33 -23.91 -0.98
N SER A 145 3.86 -25.06 -0.60
CA SER A 145 5.29 -25.18 -0.34
C SER A 145 6.07 -24.92 -1.64
N GLN A 146 7.33 -24.45 -1.54
CA GLN A 146 8.21 -24.23 -2.71
C GLN A 146 8.34 -25.47 -3.62
N THR A 147 8.03 -26.64 -3.09
CA THR A 147 8.06 -27.92 -3.83
C THR A 147 6.79 -28.12 -4.63
N GLU A 148 5.65 -27.61 -4.17
CA GLU A 148 4.35 -27.72 -4.82
C GLU A 148 4.17 -26.67 -5.93
N GLU A 149 4.82 -25.50 -5.81
CA GLU A 149 4.83 -24.49 -6.88
C GLU A 149 5.65 -24.89 -8.12
N LYS A 150 6.47 -25.93 -8.04
CA LYS A 150 7.33 -26.41 -9.13
C LYS A 150 6.73 -27.58 -9.92
N LEU A 151 5.52 -28.03 -9.56
CA LEU A 151 4.76 -29.06 -10.26
C LEU A 151 3.70 -28.46 -11.18
#